data_c17ffede88a74f26dc5fb42a1954e7a8
#
_entry.id   c17ffede88a74f26dc5fb42a1954e7a8
#
_cell.length_a   1.000
_cell.length_b   1.000
_cell.length_c   1.000
_cell.angle_alpha   90.00
_cell.angle_beta   90.00
_cell.angle_gamma   90.00
#
_symmetry.space_group_name_H-M   'P 1'
#
loop_
_entity.id
_entity.type
_entity.pdbx_description
1 polymer ?
#
loop_
_entity_poly.entity_id
_entity_poly.type
_entity_poly.pdbx_seq_one_letter_code
_entity_poly.pdbx_strand_id
1 'polypeptide(L)'
;MNKAIEIKKLGQLEVLKASVPYTQDPTRLFHTICENKTDSLLLESAEIDSKQNLKSLLIVDSAVRIVCYGHTVSFHSLTENGKNLLTHLNQNVRGEVVSQFDGETLTLEFIQPCDTIDEDSRLREASSFDALRLVQHSFDLSSQDKHAIFLGGLFAYDLVANFEPLGDAVATNQCPDYVFYVAETLLIVDHQTESCQLQATLFVDGSQKAALESRIEDIRAQCTSPKRLPDATQVANITAQPSVSDQDFCQIVRDLKEFVVKGDIFQVVPSRRFTLPCPSPLAAYKELKQSNPSPYMFYMQDELFTLFGASPESALKYETDTNQIEIYPIAGTRRRGKRPNGEIDFDLDSRIELELRSDKKENAEHMMLVDLARNDVARISQAGTRHVADLLKVDRYSHVMHLVSRVVGQLRDDLDALHAYQACMNMGTLTGAPKIRAMQLIRDVEGARRGSYGGAVGYLTGEGTLDTCIVIRSAYVENGIAQVQAGAGVVFDSDPQAEADETRGKAQAVISAIQAAHSQPANKE
;
A
#
# COMPACT_ATOMS: atom_id res chain seq x y z
N MET A 1 -8.96 -17.38 -18.41
CA MET A 1 -7.52 -17.27 -18.72
C MET A 1 -7.35 -16.16 -19.74
N ASN A 2 -6.66 -15.10 -19.38
CA ASN A 2 -6.39 -13.98 -20.27
C ASN A 2 -5.57 -14.43 -21.49
N LYS A 3 -5.91 -13.92 -22.67
CA LYS A 3 -5.25 -14.27 -23.94
C LYS A 3 -3.85 -13.68 -24.10
N ALA A 4 -3.47 -12.73 -23.23
CA ALA A 4 -2.23 -11.97 -23.36
C ALA A 4 -0.97 -12.78 -23.02
N ILE A 5 -1.05 -13.69 -22.06
CA ILE A 5 0.08 -14.48 -21.60
C ILE A 5 -0.30 -15.95 -21.51
N GLU A 6 0.37 -16.79 -22.31
CA GLU A 6 0.22 -18.24 -22.27
C GLU A 6 1.45 -18.87 -21.64
N ILE A 7 1.29 -19.46 -20.45
CA ILE A 7 2.38 -20.17 -19.77
C ILE A 7 2.59 -21.53 -20.43
N LYS A 8 3.69 -21.67 -21.17
CA LYS A 8 4.03 -22.92 -21.89
C LYS A 8 4.88 -23.87 -21.10
N LYS A 9 5.72 -23.33 -20.24
CA LYS A 9 6.67 -24.12 -19.47
C LYS A 9 6.73 -23.57 -18.07
N LEU A 10 6.35 -24.40 -17.11
CA LEU A 10 6.56 -24.08 -15.70
C LEU A 10 8.04 -24.19 -15.36
N GLY A 11 8.56 -23.17 -14.71
CA GLY A 11 9.90 -23.16 -14.11
C GLY A 11 9.96 -24.00 -12.83
N GLN A 12 11.16 -24.34 -12.43
CA GLN A 12 11.39 -24.96 -11.12
C GLN A 12 11.72 -23.87 -10.11
N LEU A 13 11.32 -24.08 -8.87
CA LEU A 13 11.71 -23.28 -7.72
C LEU A 13 12.35 -24.17 -6.66
N GLU A 14 13.39 -23.65 -6.02
CA GLU A 14 13.94 -24.22 -4.79
C GLU A 14 13.96 -23.12 -3.74
N VAL A 15 13.43 -23.42 -2.55
CA VAL A 15 13.39 -22.49 -1.44
C VAL A 15 14.37 -22.95 -0.37
N LEU A 16 15.39 -22.13 -0.12
CA LEU A 16 16.34 -22.31 0.95
C LEU A 16 15.84 -21.58 2.19
N LYS A 17 15.89 -22.22 3.36
CA LYS A 17 15.41 -21.65 4.62
C LYS A 17 16.45 -21.72 5.71
N ALA A 18 16.52 -20.68 6.53
CA ALA A 18 17.34 -20.63 7.73
C ALA A 18 16.60 -19.93 8.86
N SER A 19 16.73 -20.45 10.08
CA SER A 19 16.26 -19.73 11.27
C SER A 19 17.32 -18.69 11.67
N VAL A 20 16.85 -17.50 12.04
CA VAL A 20 17.69 -16.40 12.54
C VAL A 20 17.18 -15.96 13.91
N PRO A 21 17.99 -15.29 14.75
CA PRO A 21 17.56 -14.79 16.04
C PRO A 21 16.34 -13.89 15.92
N TYR A 22 15.33 -14.10 16.78
CA TYR A 22 14.17 -13.23 16.86
C TYR A 22 14.53 -11.81 17.30
N THR A 23 13.85 -10.82 16.78
CA THR A 23 13.96 -9.41 17.17
C THR A 23 12.59 -8.79 17.37
N GLN A 24 12.48 -7.96 18.39
CA GLN A 24 11.31 -7.12 18.61
C GLN A 24 11.35 -5.82 17.79
N ASP A 25 12.50 -5.51 17.17
CA ASP A 25 12.70 -4.28 16.38
C ASP A 25 13.07 -4.60 14.92
N PRO A 26 12.10 -4.92 14.07
CA PRO A 26 12.32 -5.17 12.66
C PRO A 26 12.91 -3.97 11.91
N THR A 27 12.62 -2.73 12.35
CA THR A 27 13.18 -1.51 11.77
C THR A 27 14.70 -1.47 11.92
N ARG A 28 15.20 -1.81 13.11
CA ARG A 28 16.65 -1.90 13.37
C ARG A 28 17.29 -3.03 12.56
N LEU A 29 16.59 -4.15 12.42
CA LEU A 29 17.05 -5.26 11.62
C LEU A 29 17.11 -4.88 10.14
N PHE A 30 16.07 -4.25 9.61
CA PHE A 30 16.03 -3.73 8.25
C PHE A 30 17.22 -2.81 7.96
N HIS A 31 17.48 -1.82 8.84
CA HIS A 31 18.68 -0.97 8.72
C HIS A 31 19.96 -1.79 8.66
N THR A 32 20.08 -2.84 9.46
CA THR A 32 21.30 -3.65 9.55
C THR A 32 21.61 -4.37 8.24
N ILE A 33 20.59 -4.97 7.62
CA ILE A 33 20.75 -5.84 6.46
C ILE A 33 20.47 -5.16 5.12
N CYS A 34 19.72 -4.05 5.12
CA CYS A 34 19.36 -3.30 3.91
C CYS A 34 19.96 -1.89 3.85
N GLU A 35 20.82 -1.49 4.78
CA GLU A 35 21.35 -0.14 5.06
C GLU A 35 21.29 0.87 3.88
N ASN A 36 21.93 0.53 2.76
CA ASN A 36 22.01 1.38 1.57
C ASN A 36 21.44 0.69 0.31
N LYS A 37 20.69 -0.39 0.47
CA LYS A 37 20.10 -1.09 -0.66
C LYS A 37 18.81 -0.42 -1.08
N THR A 38 18.71 -0.10 -2.35
CA THR A 38 17.43 0.16 -3.00
C THR A 38 16.63 -1.13 -3.20
N ASP A 39 15.41 -1.00 -3.67
CA ASP A 39 14.54 -2.12 -4.02
C ASP A 39 14.29 -3.08 -2.85
N SER A 40 14.14 -2.50 -1.66
CA SER A 40 13.87 -3.18 -0.41
C SER A 40 12.58 -2.68 0.24
N LEU A 41 11.91 -3.56 0.99
CA LEU A 41 10.59 -3.28 1.57
C LEU A 41 10.48 -3.88 2.97
N LEU A 42 9.98 -3.10 3.91
CA LEU A 42 9.57 -3.52 5.23
C LEU A 42 8.06 -3.31 5.38
N LEU A 43 7.34 -4.37 5.68
CA LEU A 43 5.93 -4.36 6.04
C LEU A 43 5.80 -4.87 7.48
N GLU A 44 5.18 -4.08 8.35
CA GLU A 44 5.00 -4.44 9.76
C GLU A 44 3.53 -4.27 10.16
N SER A 45 3.07 -5.10 11.08
CA SER A 45 1.80 -4.86 11.77
C SER A 45 2.09 -4.40 13.18
N ALA A 46 1.57 -3.23 13.57
CA ALA A 46 1.60 -2.79 14.95
C ALA A 46 0.53 -3.51 15.77
N GLU A 47 0.78 -3.67 17.06
CA GLU A 47 -0.12 -4.35 17.99
C GLU A 47 -1.49 -3.64 18.06
N ILE A 48 -2.55 -4.43 17.87
CA ILE A 48 -3.93 -4.01 18.05
C ILE A 48 -4.59 -5.07 18.92
N ASP A 49 -5.37 -4.68 19.90
CA ASP A 49 -6.08 -5.58 20.84
C ASP A 49 -6.90 -6.69 20.14
N SER A 50 -7.22 -6.52 18.85
CA SER A 50 -8.08 -7.44 18.08
C SER A 50 -7.35 -8.25 16.99
N LYS A 51 -6.08 -8.02 16.69
CA LYS A 51 -5.33 -8.77 15.66
C LYS A 51 -4.57 -9.96 16.24
N GLN A 52 -4.95 -11.14 15.76
CA GLN A 52 -4.15 -12.36 15.82
C GLN A 52 -3.28 -12.38 14.55
N ASN A 53 -2.02 -12.76 14.61
CA ASN A 53 -1.04 -12.80 13.51
C ASN A 53 -0.27 -11.48 13.26
N LEU A 54 0.53 -11.10 14.25
CA LEU A 54 1.49 -10.00 14.11
C LEU A 54 2.76 -10.51 13.41
N LYS A 55 2.93 -10.15 12.15
CA LYS A 55 4.13 -10.48 11.37
C LYS A 55 4.78 -9.24 10.80
N SER A 56 6.11 -9.30 10.68
CA SER A 56 6.86 -8.34 9.87
C SER A 56 7.53 -9.09 8.72
N LEU A 57 7.41 -8.53 7.51
CA LEU A 57 7.92 -9.09 6.27
C LEU A 57 8.95 -8.12 5.69
N LEU A 58 10.17 -8.59 5.44
CA LEU A 58 11.25 -7.78 4.92
C LEU A 58 11.75 -8.39 3.60
N ILE A 59 11.57 -7.70 2.48
CA ILE A 59 12.33 -7.99 1.26
C ILE A 59 13.71 -7.41 1.45
N VAL A 60 14.70 -8.30 1.61
CA VAL A 60 16.11 -7.93 1.88
C VAL A 60 16.88 -7.75 0.59
N ASP A 61 16.77 -8.72 -0.31
CA ASP A 61 17.31 -8.67 -1.66
C ASP A 61 16.17 -8.95 -2.65
N SER A 62 16.11 -8.16 -3.69
CA SER A 62 15.14 -8.32 -4.78
C SER A 62 15.83 -8.92 -5.99
N ALA A 63 15.25 -9.96 -6.58
CA ALA A 63 15.74 -10.55 -7.83
C ALA A 63 15.42 -9.66 -9.02
N VAL A 64 14.21 -9.11 -9.05
CA VAL A 64 13.68 -8.30 -10.15
C VAL A 64 12.87 -7.14 -9.60
N ARG A 65 13.05 -5.96 -10.18
CA ARG A 65 12.19 -4.78 -10.02
C ARG A 65 11.26 -4.68 -11.22
N ILE A 66 9.96 -4.58 -10.97
CA ILE A 66 8.88 -4.50 -11.98
C ILE A 66 8.25 -3.12 -11.88
N VAL A 67 8.28 -2.35 -12.96
CA VAL A 67 7.80 -0.95 -12.99
C VAL A 67 6.80 -0.75 -14.12
N CYS A 68 5.69 -0.09 -13.83
CA CYS A 68 4.65 0.26 -14.79
C CYS A 68 4.54 1.77 -14.98
N TYR A 69 4.52 2.20 -16.22
CA TYR A 69 4.12 3.54 -16.64
C TYR A 69 3.11 3.42 -17.79
N GLY A 70 1.88 3.83 -17.56
CA GLY A 70 0.80 3.64 -18.53
C GLY A 70 0.60 2.17 -18.87
N HIS A 71 0.70 1.82 -20.14
CA HIS A 71 0.55 0.46 -20.61
C HIS A 71 1.88 -0.28 -20.81
N THR A 72 2.99 0.32 -20.41
CA THR A 72 4.33 -0.28 -20.52
C THR A 72 4.81 -0.77 -19.17
N VAL A 73 5.25 -2.03 -19.10
CA VAL A 73 5.82 -2.65 -17.91
C VAL A 73 7.23 -3.11 -18.20
N SER A 74 8.18 -2.67 -17.38
CA SER A 74 9.59 -3.05 -17.47
C SER A 74 10.00 -3.86 -16.26
N PHE A 75 10.66 -4.98 -16.51
CA PHE A 75 11.26 -5.85 -15.51
C PHE A 75 12.78 -5.66 -15.57
N HIS A 76 13.39 -5.24 -14.49
CA HIS A 76 14.83 -5.06 -14.38
C HIS A 76 15.42 -6.13 -13.48
N SER A 77 16.36 -6.92 -14.00
CA SER A 77 17.09 -7.89 -13.17
C SER A 77 18.05 -7.16 -12.23
N LEU A 78 18.02 -7.49 -10.95
CA LEU A 78 18.88 -6.92 -9.92
C LEU A 78 19.97 -7.89 -9.49
N THR A 79 19.82 -9.18 -9.84
CA THR A 79 20.75 -10.26 -9.49
C THR A 79 20.90 -11.25 -10.66
N GLU A 80 21.92 -12.10 -10.62
CA GLU A 80 22.07 -13.16 -11.62
C GLU A 80 20.91 -14.17 -11.58
N ASN A 81 20.36 -14.46 -10.39
CA ASN A 81 19.16 -15.27 -10.23
C ASN A 81 17.93 -14.59 -10.84
N GLY A 82 17.87 -13.25 -10.76
CA GLY A 82 16.87 -12.43 -11.46
C GLY A 82 16.99 -12.48 -12.97
N LYS A 83 18.22 -12.55 -13.54
CA LYS A 83 18.43 -12.74 -15.00
C LYS A 83 17.90 -14.09 -15.47
N ASN A 84 18.10 -15.16 -14.67
CA ASN A 84 17.55 -16.48 -14.94
C ASN A 84 16.03 -16.42 -14.97
N LEU A 85 15.42 -15.72 -13.99
CA LEU A 85 13.98 -15.48 -13.94
C LEU A 85 13.50 -14.75 -15.21
N LEU A 86 14.11 -13.61 -15.60
CA LEU A 86 13.69 -12.85 -16.79
C LEU A 86 13.82 -13.66 -18.08
N THR A 87 14.89 -14.44 -18.22
CA THR A 87 15.05 -15.35 -19.36
C THR A 87 13.91 -16.36 -19.46
N HIS A 88 13.49 -16.92 -18.33
CA HIS A 88 12.36 -17.83 -18.26
C HIS A 88 11.04 -17.13 -18.56
N LEU A 89 10.79 -15.95 -17.99
CA LEU A 89 9.58 -15.17 -18.24
C LEU A 89 9.44 -14.81 -19.73
N ASN A 90 10.51 -14.36 -20.36
CA ASN A 90 10.51 -14.01 -21.79
C ASN A 90 10.10 -15.19 -22.70
N GLN A 91 10.43 -16.44 -22.30
CA GLN A 91 10.02 -17.63 -23.06
C GLN A 91 8.50 -17.90 -22.97
N ASN A 92 7.83 -17.34 -21.96
CA ASN A 92 6.40 -17.50 -21.70
C ASN A 92 5.55 -16.31 -22.21
N VAL A 93 6.18 -15.21 -22.62
CA VAL A 93 5.45 -14.06 -23.20
C VAL A 93 4.95 -14.43 -24.59
N ARG A 94 3.65 -14.25 -24.84
CA ARG A 94 2.99 -14.52 -26.13
C ARG A 94 1.72 -13.71 -26.27
N GLY A 95 1.18 -13.71 -27.47
CA GLY A 95 -0.10 -13.10 -27.77
C GLY A 95 0.02 -11.67 -28.27
N GLU A 96 -0.92 -10.82 -27.86
CA GLU A 96 -1.06 -9.44 -28.34
C GLU A 96 -0.13 -8.45 -27.62
N VAL A 97 0.82 -8.93 -26.82
CA VAL A 97 1.78 -8.11 -26.08
C VAL A 97 3.07 -7.96 -26.89
N VAL A 98 3.49 -6.72 -27.13
CA VAL A 98 4.81 -6.46 -27.72
C VAL A 98 5.86 -6.62 -26.61
N SER A 99 6.84 -7.48 -26.86
CA SER A 99 7.92 -7.74 -25.88
C SER A 99 9.29 -7.41 -26.48
N GLN A 100 10.15 -6.83 -25.62
CA GLN A 100 11.56 -6.58 -25.91
C GLN A 100 12.39 -7.12 -24.75
N PHE A 101 13.46 -7.88 -25.06
CA PHE A 101 14.33 -8.45 -24.05
C PHE A 101 15.81 -8.32 -24.49
N ASP A 102 16.64 -7.71 -23.65
CA ASP A 102 18.06 -7.49 -23.89
C ASP A 102 19.00 -8.37 -23.04
N GLY A 103 18.44 -9.25 -22.22
CA GLY A 103 19.17 -10.11 -21.28
C GLY A 103 19.16 -9.61 -19.82
N GLU A 104 18.92 -8.33 -19.59
CA GLU A 104 18.84 -7.71 -18.26
C GLU A 104 17.49 -7.04 -18.00
N THR A 105 16.83 -6.60 -19.05
CA THR A 105 15.53 -5.93 -19.00
C THR A 105 14.55 -6.62 -19.94
N LEU A 106 13.37 -6.94 -19.43
CA LEU A 106 12.21 -7.38 -20.22
C LEU A 106 11.17 -6.27 -20.18
N THR A 107 10.81 -5.73 -21.34
CA THR A 107 9.75 -4.72 -21.47
C THR A 107 8.54 -5.33 -22.19
N LEU A 108 7.36 -5.12 -21.63
CA LEU A 108 6.07 -5.55 -22.17
C LEU A 108 5.22 -4.31 -22.41
N GLU A 109 4.68 -4.19 -23.62
CA GLU A 109 3.74 -3.13 -23.99
C GLU A 109 2.36 -3.73 -24.25
N PHE A 110 1.37 -3.33 -23.47
CA PHE A 110 -0.02 -3.78 -23.52
C PHE A 110 -0.85 -2.84 -24.37
N ILE A 111 -1.79 -3.40 -25.12
CA ILE A 111 -2.73 -2.62 -25.93
C ILE A 111 -3.77 -1.99 -25.00
N GLN A 112 -4.07 -0.72 -25.22
CA GLN A 112 -5.12 -0.04 -24.47
C GLN A 112 -6.48 -0.72 -24.70
N PRO A 113 -7.26 -1.03 -23.64
CA PRO A 113 -8.58 -1.60 -23.78
C PRO A 113 -9.50 -0.72 -24.63
N CYS A 114 -10.40 -1.34 -25.40
CA CYS A 114 -11.36 -0.64 -26.23
C CYS A 114 -12.52 -0.08 -25.36
N ASP A 115 -12.84 1.20 -25.49
CA ASP A 115 -13.91 1.88 -24.73
C ASP A 115 -15.33 1.37 -25.00
N THR A 116 -15.52 0.52 -26.04
CA THR A 116 -16.82 0.01 -26.45
C THR A 116 -17.24 -1.30 -25.78
N ILE A 117 -16.39 -1.88 -24.93
CA ILE A 117 -16.61 -3.16 -24.27
C ILE A 117 -17.33 -2.93 -22.93
N ASP A 118 -18.24 -3.84 -22.56
CA ASP A 118 -18.89 -3.81 -21.25
C ASP A 118 -17.88 -3.98 -20.11
N GLU A 119 -18.25 -3.54 -18.92
CA GLU A 119 -17.37 -3.44 -17.75
C GLU A 119 -16.81 -4.81 -17.31
N ASP A 120 -17.62 -5.88 -17.38
CA ASP A 120 -17.21 -7.23 -17.00
C ASP A 120 -16.24 -7.84 -18.03
N SER A 121 -16.42 -7.56 -19.30
CA SER A 121 -15.49 -7.95 -20.37
C SER A 121 -14.18 -7.17 -20.28
N ARG A 122 -14.24 -5.86 -19.99
CA ARG A 122 -13.07 -5.00 -19.83
C ARG A 122 -12.19 -5.42 -18.63
N LEU A 123 -12.80 -5.94 -17.56
CA LEU A 123 -12.06 -6.49 -16.42
C LEU A 123 -11.18 -7.70 -16.82
N ARG A 124 -11.56 -8.43 -17.88
CA ARG A 124 -10.84 -9.63 -18.37
C ARG A 124 -9.90 -9.35 -19.53
N GLU A 125 -9.87 -8.12 -20.04
CA GLU A 125 -8.93 -7.75 -21.10
C GLU A 125 -7.49 -7.79 -20.59
N ALA A 126 -6.57 -7.98 -21.55
CA ALA A 126 -5.14 -7.92 -21.26
C ALA A 126 -4.75 -6.54 -20.73
N SER A 127 -3.99 -6.51 -19.65
CA SER A 127 -3.61 -5.28 -18.99
C SER A 127 -2.22 -5.36 -18.37
N SER A 128 -1.71 -4.22 -17.89
CA SER A 128 -0.44 -4.15 -17.16
C SER A 128 -0.37 -5.10 -15.95
N PHE A 129 -1.51 -5.55 -15.40
CA PHE A 129 -1.54 -6.58 -14.35
C PHE A 129 -1.09 -7.97 -14.82
N ASP A 130 -1.18 -8.27 -16.12
CA ASP A 130 -0.71 -9.54 -16.65
C ASP A 130 0.80 -9.72 -16.54
N ALA A 131 1.55 -8.61 -16.42
CA ALA A 131 2.97 -8.65 -16.09
C ALA A 131 3.22 -9.27 -14.70
N LEU A 132 2.40 -8.94 -13.68
CA LEU A 132 2.49 -9.56 -12.35
C LEU A 132 2.03 -11.02 -12.39
N ARG A 133 0.96 -11.32 -13.15
CA ARG A 133 0.47 -12.70 -13.39
C ARG A 133 1.52 -13.58 -14.06
N LEU A 134 2.30 -13.01 -14.99
CA LEU A 134 3.39 -13.72 -15.63
C LEU A 134 4.38 -14.30 -14.60
N VAL A 135 4.74 -13.52 -13.58
CA VAL A 135 5.60 -14.02 -12.49
C VAL A 135 4.89 -15.09 -11.68
N GLN A 136 3.65 -14.85 -11.26
CA GLN A 136 2.88 -15.77 -10.41
C GLN A 136 2.68 -17.16 -11.04
N HIS A 137 2.34 -17.18 -12.32
CA HIS A 137 1.92 -18.42 -12.99
C HIS A 137 3.04 -19.14 -13.75
N SER A 138 4.26 -18.59 -13.75
CA SER A 138 5.40 -19.21 -14.45
C SER A 138 6.02 -20.39 -13.71
N PHE A 139 5.55 -20.76 -12.51
CA PHE A 139 6.13 -21.78 -11.66
C PHE A 139 5.08 -22.75 -11.09
N ASP A 140 5.49 -23.99 -10.87
CA ASP A 140 4.68 -24.96 -10.12
C ASP A 140 4.92 -24.77 -8.61
N LEU A 141 3.87 -24.36 -7.91
CA LEU A 141 3.89 -24.07 -6.47
C LEU A 141 3.29 -25.18 -5.61
N SER A 142 2.84 -26.29 -6.22
CA SER A 142 2.11 -27.35 -5.51
C SER A 142 2.83 -28.00 -4.32
N SER A 143 4.16 -27.90 -4.27
CA SER A 143 5.00 -28.45 -3.22
C SER A 143 5.81 -27.39 -2.46
N GLN A 144 5.54 -26.09 -2.70
CA GLN A 144 6.37 -25.00 -2.21
C GLN A 144 5.73 -24.29 -0.99
N ASP A 145 6.54 -23.47 -0.35
CA ASP A 145 6.08 -22.56 0.70
C ASP A 145 5.17 -21.46 0.12
N LYS A 146 4.19 -21.00 0.90
CA LYS A 146 3.27 -19.91 0.50
C LYS A 146 3.98 -18.62 0.05
N HIS A 147 5.19 -18.39 0.55
CA HIS A 147 6.01 -17.23 0.21
C HIS A 147 7.13 -17.55 -0.79
N ALA A 148 7.10 -18.74 -1.47
CA ALA A 148 8.12 -19.12 -2.45
C ALA A 148 8.24 -18.08 -3.58
N ILE A 149 7.13 -17.52 -4.05
CA ILE A 149 7.08 -16.30 -4.84
C ILE A 149 6.42 -15.23 -3.99
N PHE A 150 7.15 -14.15 -3.76
CA PHE A 150 6.68 -13.02 -2.99
C PHE A 150 6.98 -11.73 -3.75
N LEU A 151 5.94 -10.98 -4.08
CA LEU A 151 6.01 -9.68 -4.72
C LEU A 151 5.53 -8.63 -3.73
N GLY A 152 6.41 -7.76 -3.28
CA GLY A 152 6.05 -6.64 -2.43
C GLY A 152 6.19 -5.33 -3.18
N GLY A 153 5.27 -4.39 -2.97
CA GLY A 153 5.33 -3.14 -3.71
C GLY A 153 4.16 -2.19 -3.50
N LEU A 154 4.02 -1.30 -4.46
CA LEU A 154 3.10 -0.17 -4.46
C LEU A 154 2.28 -0.16 -5.75
N PHE A 155 0.97 -0.01 -5.64
CA PHE A 155 0.06 0.47 -6.68
C PHE A 155 -0.23 1.96 -6.42
N ALA A 156 0.11 2.84 -7.35
CA ALA A 156 -0.20 4.25 -7.23
C ALA A 156 -1.70 4.54 -7.47
N TYR A 157 -2.18 5.66 -6.96
CA TYR A 157 -3.56 6.12 -7.21
C TYR A 157 -3.83 6.28 -8.70
N ASP A 158 -2.85 6.81 -9.43
CA ASP A 158 -3.00 7.14 -10.84
C ASP A 158 -3.04 5.93 -11.78
N LEU A 159 -2.75 4.72 -11.28
CA LEU A 159 -2.90 3.47 -12.03
C LEU A 159 -4.31 3.30 -12.61
N VAL A 160 -5.32 3.83 -11.94
CA VAL A 160 -6.72 3.77 -12.41
C VAL A 160 -6.92 4.45 -13.77
N ALA A 161 -6.08 5.42 -14.14
CA ALA A 161 -6.14 6.08 -15.45
C ALA A 161 -5.79 5.15 -16.63
N ASN A 162 -5.19 4.00 -16.36
CA ASN A 162 -4.95 2.95 -17.37
C ASN A 162 -6.25 2.17 -17.72
N PHE A 163 -7.30 2.32 -16.93
CA PHE A 163 -8.57 1.59 -17.04
C PHE A 163 -9.79 2.49 -17.19
N GLU A 164 -9.72 3.73 -16.66
CA GLU A 164 -10.84 4.67 -16.63
C GLU A 164 -10.42 6.05 -17.19
N PRO A 165 -11.28 6.71 -17.97
CA PRO A 165 -10.96 8.01 -18.58
C PRO A 165 -11.01 9.13 -17.54
N LEU A 166 -9.86 9.51 -16.98
CA LEU A 166 -9.77 10.57 -15.97
C LEU A 166 -9.26 11.93 -16.49
N GLY A 167 -8.81 12.00 -17.73
CA GLY A 167 -8.14 13.18 -18.27
C GLY A 167 -6.67 13.29 -17.86
N ASP A 168 -5.99 14.29 -18.41
CA ASP A 168 -4.58 14.53 -18.18
C ASP A 168 -4.30 15.15 -16.80
N ALA A 169 -3.12 14.88 -16.24
CA ALA A 169 -2.63 15.53 -15.04
C ALA A 169 -1.11 15.64 -15.05
N VAL A 170 -0.61 16.71 -14.43
CA VAL A 170 0.82 16.97 -14.33
C VAL A 170 1.47 16.03 -13.30
N ALA A 171 2.55 15.36 -13.70
CA ALA A 171 3.37 14.62 -12.76
C ALA A 171 4.15 15.59 -11.85
N THR A 172 4.10 15.38 -10.55
CA THR A 172 4.77 16.23 -9.56
C THR A 172 5.91 15.50 -8.82
N ASN A 173 6.07 14.22 -9.10
CA ASN A 173 7.14 13.35 -8.62
C ASN A 173 7.34 12.19 -9.61
N GLN A 174 8.30 11.32 -9.36
CA GLN A 174 8.65 10.20 -10.23
C GLN A 174 7.92 8.89 -9.87
N CYS A 175 6.81 8.97 -9.13
CA CYS A 175 6.05 7.78 -8.73
C CYS A 175 5.49 7.06 -9.96
N PRO A 176 5.86 5.79 -10.21
CA PRO A 176 5.27 4.98 -11.29
C PRO A 176 3.82 4.63 -10.99
N ASP A 177 3.09 4.09 -11.98
CA ASP A 177 1.73 3.60 -11.78
C ASP A 177 1.69 2.37 -10.87
N TYR A 178 2.70 1.52 -10.96
CA TYR A 178 3.04 0.59 -9.90
C TYR A 178 4.54 0.25 -9.92
N VAL A 179 5.06 -0.19 -8.78
CA VAL A 179 6.37 -0.82 -8.66
C VAL A 179 6.30 -1.98 -7.68
N PHE A 180 6.81 -3.14 -8.11
CA PHE A 180 6.88 -4.35 -7.30
C PHE A 180 8.28 -4.96 -7.34
N TYR A 181 8.69 -5.54 -6.23
CA TYR A 181 9.93 -6.28 -6.10
C TYR A 181 9.62 -7.77 -5.98
N VAL A 182 10.25 -8.58 -6.82
CA VAL A 182 10.26 -10.04 -6.66
C VAL A 182 11.34 -10.39 -5.65
N ALA A 183 10.94 -10.86 -4.48
CA ALA A 183 11.89 -11.18 -3.43
C ALA A 183 12.83 -12.32 -3.83
N GLU A 184 14.13 -12.09 -3.72
CA GLU A 184 15.15 -13.14 -3.73
C GLU A 184 15.39 -13.66 -2.33
N THR A 185 15.55 -12.74 -1.35
CA THR A 185 15.61 -13.08 0.06
C THR A 185 14.50 -12.35 0.83
N LEU A 186 13.73 -13.11 1.57
CA LEU A 186 12.61 -12.65 2.40
C LEU A 186 12.85 -13.05 3.85
N LEU A 187 12.77 -12.07 4.75
CA LEU A 187 12.81 -12.32 6.18
C LEU A 187 11.40 -12.18 6.76
N ILE A 188 10.96 -13.20 7.48
CA ILE A 188 9.64 -13.29 8.11
C ILE A 188 9.84 -13.31 9.62
N VAL A 189 9.39 -12.26 10.30
CA VAL A 189 9.38 -12.17 11.77
C VAL A 189 7.96 -12.44 12.25
N ASP A 190 7.77 -13.49 13.02
CA ASP A 190 6.50 -13.82 13.65
C ASP A 190 6.56 -13.45 15.14
N HIS A 191 5.80 -12.40 15.50
CA HIS A 191 5.82 -11.84 16.86
C HIS A 191 4.99 -12.65 17.86
N GLN A 192 4.11 -13.54 17.39
CA GLN A 192 3.35 -14.42 18.28
C GLN A 192 4.19 -15.61 18.76
N THR A 193 4.94 -16.21 17.82
CA THR A 193 5.78 -17.37 18.12
C THR A 193 7.20 -16.99 18.51
N GLU A 194 7.51 -15.68 18.52
CA GLU A 194 8.86 -15.15 18.75
C GLU A 194 9.90 -15.84 17.86
N SER A 195 9.55 -16.04 16.60
CA SER A 195 10.41 -16.72 15.63
C SER A 195 10.75 -15.80 14.45
N CYS A 196 11.91 -16.06 13.85
CA CYS A 196 12.35 -15.36 12.67
C CYS A 196 12.93 -16.33 11.66
N GLN A 197 12.40 -16.32 10.44
CA GLN A 197 12.80 -17.19 9.35
C GLN A 197 13.30 -16.37 8.17
N LEU A 198 14.50 -16.68 7.71
CA LEU A 198 15.04 -16.21 6.44
C LEU A 198 14.75 -17.23 5.36
N GLN A 199 14.25 -16.77 4.22
CA GLN A 199 13.96 -17.56 3.05
C GLN A 199 14.71 -16.97 1.86
N ALA A 200 15.33 -17.81 1.02
CA ALA A 200 15.87 -17.42 -0.27
C ALA A 200 15.26 -18.30 -1.36
N THR A 201 14.79 -17.66 -2.44
CA THR A 201 14.15 -18.34 -3.57
C THR A 201 15.11 -18.41 -4.76
N LEU A 202 15.39 -19.62 -5.19
CA LEU A 202 16.19 -19.93 -6.36
C LEU A 202 15.24 -20.15 -7.55
N PHE A 203 15.39 -19.33 -8.59
CA PHE A 203 14.55 -19.37 -9.77
C PHE A 203 15.17 -20.21 -10.89
N VAL A 204 14.36 -21.06 -11.53
CA VAL A 204 14.62 -21.78 -12.78
C VAL A 204 15.65 -22.92 -12.67
N ASP A 205 16.84 -22.66 -12.20
CA ASP A 205 17.92 -23.66 -12.11
C ASP A 205 18.76 -23.51 -10.83
N GLY A 206 19.62 -24.47 -10.58
CA GLY A 206 20.48 -24.51 -9.38
C GLY A 206 21.78 -23.71 -9.48
N SER A 207 22.02 -22.94 -10.55
CA SER A 207 23.32 -22.29 -10.82
C SER A 207 23.72 -21.29 -9.74
N GLN A 208 22.74 -20.61 -9.10
CA GLN A 208 22.98 -19.59 -8.06
C GLN A 208 22.89 -20.11 -6.64
N LYS A 209 22.71 -21.43 -6.44
CA LYS A 209 22.49 -22.04 -5.10
C LYS A 209 23.59 -21.71 -4.11
N ALA A 210 24.84 -21.89 -4.48
CA ALA A 210 25.97 -21.65 -3.58
C ALA A 210 26.08 -20.15 -3.20
N ALA A 211 25.78 -19.24 -4.13
CA ALA A 211 25.76 -17.81 -3.86
C ALA A 211 24.66 -17.44 -2.86
N LEU A 212 23.45 -18.01 -3.01
CA LEU A 212 22.33 -17.79 -2.09
C LEU A 212 22.58 -18.42 -0.71
N GLU A 213 23.18 -19.62 -0.64
CA GLU A 213 23.58 -20.22 0.63
C GLU A 213 24.58 -19.33 1.39
N SER A 214 25.59 -18.80 0.69
CA SER A 214 26.54 -17.83 1.27
C SER A 214 25.83 -16.56 1.73
N ARG A 215 24.90 -16.04 0.93
CA ARG A 215 24.12 -14.84 1.28
C ARG A 215 23.24 -15.04 2.51
N ILE A 216 22.63 -16.21 2.65
CA ILE A 216 21.86 -16.60 3.86
C ILE A 216 22.75 -16.55 5.12
N GLU A 217 23.96 -17.12 5.06
CA GLU A 217 24.87 -17.11 6.21
C GLU A 217 25.35 -15.68 6.55
N ASP A 218 25.58 -14.82 5.54
CA ASP A 218 25.93 -13.41 5.74
C ASP A 218 24.80 -12.65 6.45
N ILE A 219 23.55 -12.80 6.00
CA ILE A 219 22.39 -12.18 6.62
C ILE A 219 22.21 -12.72 8.04
N ARG A 220 22.34 -14.02 8.23
CA ARG A 220 22.24 -14.68 9.54
C ARG A 220 23.26 -14.12 10.53
N ALA A 221 24.51 -13.95 10.09
CA ALA A 221 25.56 -13.35 10.91
C ALA A 221 25.23 -11.90 11.31
N GLN A 222 24.68 -11.09 10.37
CA GLN A 222 24.25 -9.72 10.65
C GLN A 222 23.07 -9.67 11.65
N CYS A 223 22.13 -10.63 11.58
CA CYS A 223 21.01 -10.72 12.51
C CYS A 223 21.42 -11.00 13.97
N THR A 224 22.60 -11.60 14.21
CA THR A 224 23.08 -11.86 15.59
C THR A 224 23.51 -10.60 16.32
N SER A 225 23.88 -9.53 15.61
CA SER A 225 24.34 -8.26 16.20
C SER A 225 23.84 -7.07 15.40
N PRO A 226 22.52 -6.74 15.48
CA PRO A 226 21.94 -5.64 14.72
C PRO A 226 22.61 -4.30 15.06
N LYS A 227 22.98 -3.53 14.01
CA LYS A 227 23.58 -2.21 14.13
C LYS A 227 22.59 -1.22 14.79
N ARG A 228 23.13 -0.26 15.52
CA ARG A 228 22.33 0.89 15.98
C ARG A 228 21.91 1.72 14.77
N LEU A 229 20.68 2.23 14.77
CA LEU A 229 20.25 3.21 13.78
C LEU A 229 21.17 4.45 13.84
N PRO A 230 21.57 5.01 12.69
CA PRO A 230 22.38 6.22 12.66
C PRO A 230 21.57 7.40 13.24
N ASP A 231 22.29 8.36 13.78
CA ASP A 231 21.68 9.62 14.17
C ASP A 231 21.17 10.34 12.91
N ALA A 232 19.98 10.89 12.96
CA ALA A 232 19.40 11.58 11.82
C ALA A 232 20.16 12.88 11.50
N THR A 233 20.23 13.20 10.22
CA THR A 233 20.78 14.49 9.77
C THR A 233 19.92 15.62 10.33
N GLN A 234 20.54 16.52 11.07
CA GLN A 234 19.85 17.66 11.67
C GLN A 234 19.56 18.74 10.62
N VAL A 235 18.37 19.30 10.66
CA VAL A 235 17.92 20.38 9.77
C VAL A 235 17.39 21.54 10.60
N ALA A 236 17.85 22.75 10.28
CA ALA A 236 17.35 23.95 10.93
C ALA A 236 15.99 24.37 10.37
N ASN A 237 15.03 24.74 11.24
CA ASN A 237 13.75 25.32 10.87
C ASN A 237 12.91 24.46 9.89
N ILE A 238 12.56 23.23 10.29
CA ILE A 238 11.72 22.34 9.48
C ILE A 238 10.27 22.83 9.55
N THR A 239 9.82 23.48 8.48
CA THR A 239 8.44 23.94 8.33
C THR A 239 7.80 23.29 7.13
N ALA A 240 6.61 22.71 7.31
CA ALA A 240 5.83 22.13 6.23
C ALA A 240 5.17 23.23 5.40
N GLN A 241 5.37 23.19 4.07
CA GLN A 241 4.78 24.14 3.13
C GLN A 241 3.61 23.49 2.40
N PRO A 242 2.38 24.02 2.51
CA PRO A 242 1.22 23.49 1.79
C PRO A 242 1.29 23.83 0.30
N SER A 243 0.90 22.90 -0.56
CA SER A 243 0.78 23.14 -2.02
C SER A 243 -0.36 24.07 -2.40
N VAL A 244 -1.38 24.12 -1.55
CA VAL A 244 -2.58 24.95 -1.70
C VAL A 244 -2.85 25.62 -0.36
N SER A 245 -3.09 26.95 -0.38
CA SER A 245 -3.41 27.71 0.85
C SER A 245 -4.75 27.25 1.45
N ASP A 246 -5.01 27.58 2.71
CA ASP A 246 -6.33 27.29 3.31
C ASP A 246 -7.45 28.00 2.59
N GLN A 247 -7.22 29.23 2.18
CA GLN A 247 -8.22 30.03 1.47
C GLN A 247 -8.59 29.39 0.12
N ASP A 248 -7.58 28.95 -0.65
CA ASP A 248 -7.80 28.28 -1.94
C ASP A 248 -8.43 26.90 -1.75
N PHE A 249 -8.03 26.16 -0.72
CA PHE A 249 -8.65 24.87 -0.39
C PHE A 249 -10.11 25.04 0.02
N CYS A 250 -10.45 26.07 0.79
CA CYS A 250 -11.83 26.41 1.11
C CYS A 250 -12.64 26.74 -0.16
N GLN A 251 -12.01 27.34 -1.18
CA GLN A 251 -12.69 27.61 -2.44
C GLN A 251 -12.94 26.29 -3.21
N ILE A 252 -11.94 25.39 -3.27
CA ILE A 252 -12.10 24.04 -3.84
C ILE A 252 -13.29 23.31 -3.18
N VAL A 253 -13.39 23.36 -1.86
CA VAL A 253 -14.51 22.74 -1.14
C VAL A 253 -15.86 23.33 -1.56
N ARG A 254 -15.96 24.66 -1.70
CA ARG A 254 -17.21 25.32 -2.15
C ARG A 254 -17.59 24.88 -3.56
N ASP A 255 -16.62 24.86 -4.48
CA ASP A 255 -16.84 24.48 -5.87
C ASP A 255 -17.30 23.02 -5.98
N LEU A 256 -16.67 22.11 -5.21
CA LEU A 256 -17.03 20.70 -5.19
C LEU A 256 -18.42 20.46 -4.54
N LYS A 257 -18.81 21.24 -3.54
CA LYS A 257 -20.16 21.18 -2.96
C LYS A 257 -21.26 21.47 -3.97
N GLU A 258 -21.01 22.28 -5.01
CA GLU A 258 -21.98 22.50 -6.06
C GLU A 258 -22.33 21.22 -6.83
N PHE A 259 -21.37 20.32 -7.05
CA PHE A 259 -21.62 19.02 -7.68
C PHE A 259 -22.42 18.08 -6.78
N VAL A 260 -22.22 18.16 -5.45
CA VAL A 260 -23.06 17.45 -4.48
C VAL A 260 -24.50 17.98 -4.52
N VAL A 261 -24.70 19.29 -4.53
CA VAL A 261 -26.03 19.93 -4.61
C VAL A 261 -26.74 19.59 -5.93
N LYS A 262 -26.01 19.50 -7.04
CA LYS A 262 -26.55 19.11 -8.36
C LYS A 262 -26.90 17.62 -8.44
N GLY A 263 -26.43 16.81 -7.49
CA GLY A 263 -26.66 15.36 -7.47
C GLY A 263 -25.70 14.56 -8.37
N ASP A 264 -24.61 15.17 -8.83
CA ASP A 264 -23.58 14.48 -9.63
C ASP A 264 -22.81 13.46 -8.77
N ILE A 265 -22.60 13.79 -7.50
CA ILE A 265 -21.87 12.99 -6.51
C ILE A 265 -22.53 13.09 -5.14
N PHE A 266 -22.28 12.11 -4.27
CA PHE A 266 -22.65 12.15 -2.84
C PHE A 266 -21.49 12.66 -1.99
N GLN A 267 -20.27 12.29 -2.36
CA GLN A 267 -19.02 12.65 -1.68
C GLN A 267 -17.88 12.74 -2.69
N VAL A 268 -16.92 13.61 -2.39
CA VAL A 268 -15.62 13.71 -3.08
C VAL A 268 -14.53 14.04 -2.08
N VAL A 269 -13.32 13.50 -2.27
CA VAL A 269 -12.20 13.67 -1.33
C VAL A 269 -11.05 14.42 -1.99
N PRO A 270 -11.10 15.76 -2.08
CA PRO A 270 -9.97 16.57 -2.52
C PRO A 270 -8.84 16.49 -1.50
N SER A 271 -7.61 16.66 -1.98
CA SER A 271 -6.41 16.61 -1.12
C SER A 271 -5.42 17.71 -1.46
N ARG A 272 -4.46 17.93 -0.56
CA ARG A 272 -3.31 18.80 -0.79
C ARG A 272 -2.04 18.22 -0.17
N ARG A 273 -0.90 18.67 -0.66
CA ARG A 273 0.42 18.22 -0.23
C ARG A 273 1.04 19.23 0.72
N PHE A 274 1.83 18.69 1.65
CA PHE A 274 2.70 19.44 2.55
C PHE A 274 4.13 18.97 2.31
N THR A 275 5.02 19.87 1.93
CA THR A 275 6.42 19.55 1.62
C THR A 275 7.34 20.05 2.71
N LEU A 276 8.31 19.22 3.10
CA LEU A 276 9.32 19.58 4.10
C LEU A 276 10.59 18.75 3.92
N PRO A 277 11.77 19.23 4.39
CA PRO A 277 13.01 18.46 4.35
C PRO A 277 12.92 17.16 5.17
N CYS A 278 13.40 16.05 4.59
CA CYS A 278 13.48 14.74 5.24
C CYS A 278 14.72 13.96 4.74
N PRO A 279 15.95 14.38 5.10
CA PRO A 279 17.16 13.73 4.62
C PRO A 279 17.43 12.34 5.25
N SER A 280 16.72 11.96 6.32
CA SER A 280 16.84 10.68 7.01
C SER A 280 15.47 9.99 7.16
N PRO A 281 14.89 9.44 6.06
CA PRO A 281 13.53 8.90 6.08
C PRO A 281 13.31 7.75 7.09
N LEU A 282 14.32 6.88 7.28
CA LEU A 282 14.21 5.76 8.23
C LEU A 282 14.13 6.24 9.69
N ALA A 283 14.81 7.33 10.03
CA ALA A 283 14.69 7.94 11.34
C ALA A 283 13.29 8.54 11.54
N ALA A 284 12.74 9.21 10.52
CA ALA A 284 11.38 9.73 10.55
C ALA A 284 10.33 8.60 10.65
N TYR A 285 10.53 7.48 9.95
CA TYR A 285 9.69 6.29 10.07
C TYR A 285 9.69 5.73 11.50
N LYS A 286 10.86 5.64 12.12
CA LYS A 286 10.97 5.18 13.51
C LYS A 286 10.18 6.08 14.47
N GLU A 287 10.31 7.40 14.34
CA GLU A 287 9.54 8.36 15.15
C GLU A 287 8.03 8.22 14.90
N LEU A 288 7.61 8.02 13.63
CA LEU A 288 6.22 7.79 13.27
C LEU A 288 5.69 6.50 13.92
N LYS A 289 6.45 5.41 13.87
CA LYS A 289 6.09 4.14 14.49
C LYS A 289 5.92 4.24 16.00
N GLN A 290 6.73 5.03 16.66
CA GLN A 290 6.62 5.25 18.11
C GLN A 290 5.46 6.17 18.49
N SER A 291 5.23 7.22 17.71
CA SER A 291 4.21 8.24 18.03
C SER A 291 2.81 7.88 17.52
N ASN A 292 2.72 7.11 16.44
CA ASN A 292 1.46 6.78 15.77
C ASN A 292 1.46 5.35 15.19
N PRO A 293 1.61 4.31 16.05
CA PRO A 293 1.55 2.92 15.58
C PRO A 293 0.20 2.63 14.94
N SER A 294 0.21 1.90 13.83
CA SER A 294 -0.97 1.59 13.01
C SER A 294 -0.95 0.14 12.54
N PRO A 295 -2.10 -0.45 12.16
CA PRO A 295 -2.19 -1.84 11.71
C PRO A 295 -1.25 -2.18 10.57
N TYR A 296 -0.98 -1.22 9.71
CA TYR A 296 -0.10 -1.35 8.56
C TYR A 296 0.99 -0.28 8.64
N MET A 297 2.17 -0.69 9.03
CA MET A 297 3.38 0.12 8.99
C MET A 297 4.21 -0.32 7.80
N PHE A 298 4.74 0.61 7.02
CA PHE A 298 5.55 0.28 5.85
C PHE A 298 6.70 1.26 5.64
N TYR A 299 7.79 0.71 5.13
CA TYR A 299 8.96 1.45 4.68
C TYR A 299 9.49 0.80 3.39
N MET A 300 9.43 1.52 2.30
CA MET A 300 9.85 1.10 0.98
C MET A 300 10.98 1.98 0.51
N GLN A 301 12.10 1.39 0.14
CA GLN A 301 13.27 2.08 -0.36
C GLN A 301 13.48 1.70 -1.83
N ASP A 302 13.00 2.54 -2.72
CA ASP A 302 13.15 2.42 -4.17
C ASP A 302 14.41 3.15 -4.65
N GLU A 303 14.86 2.91 -5.88
CA GLU A 303 15.96 3.66 -6.48
C GLU A 303 15.64 5.14 -6.69
N LEU A 304 14.36 5.49 -6.88
CA LEU A 304 13.90 6.85 -7.19
C LEU A 304 13.34 7.58 -5.96
N PHE A 305 12.83 6.84 -4.98
CA PHE A 305 12.15 7.44 -3.83
C PHE A 305 12.22 6.55 -2.59
N THR A 306 11.87 7.13 -1.46
CA THR A 306 11.52 6.37 -0.25
C THR A 306 10.07 6.67 0.10
N LEU A 307 9.28 5.63 0.36
CA LEU A 307 7.90 5.75 0.83
C LEU A 307 7.79 5.12 2.22
N PHE A 308 7.28 5.87 3.20
CA PHE A 308 7.00 5.31 4.51
C PHE A 308 5.67 5.81 5.08
N GLY A 309 5.04 5.02 5.93
CA GLY A 309 3.76 5.40 6.49
C GLY A 309 3.24 4.50 7.59
N ALA A 310 2.13 4.94 8.18
CA ALA A 310 1.38 4.31 9.26
C ALA A 310 -0.12 4.30 8.90
N SER A 311 -0.52 3.36 8.03
CA SER A 311 -1.89 3.29 7.54
C SER A 311 -2.81 2.57 8.53
N PRO A 312 -3.94 3.18 8.90
CA PRO A 312 -4.95 2.49 9.69
C PRO A 312 -5.87 1.59 8.86
N GLU A 313 -5.82 1.67 7.53
CA GLU A 313 -6.87 1.16 6.65
C GLU A 313 -6.35 0.16 5.62
N SER A 314 -6.96 -1.04 5.59
CA SER A 314 -6.75 -2.03 4.52
C SER A 314 -7.36 -1.51 3.22
N ALA A 315 -6.66 -1.70 2.09
CA ALA A 315 -7.21 -1.41 0.78
C ALA A 315 -8.05 -2.60 0.29
N LEU A 316 -7.41 -3.72 0.04
CA LEU A 316 -8.04 -4.98 -0.34
C LEU A 316 -7.23 -6.13 0.24
N LYS A 317 -7.93 -7.10 0.79
CA LYS A 317 -7.37 -8.36 1.22
C LYS A 317 -8.05 -9.52 0.49
N TYR A 318 -7.24 -10.45 -0.02
CA TYR A 318 -7.68 -11.70 -0.59
C TYR A 318 -6.87 -12.86 -0.01
N GLU A 319 -7.57 -13.84 0.52
CA GLU A 319 -6.98 -15.07 1.09
C GLU A 319 -7.29 -16.26 0.19
N THR A 320 -6.25 -16.85 -0.38
CA THR A 320 -6.38 -17.98 -1.31
C THR A 320 -6.99 -19.21 -0.63
N ASP A 321 -6.59 -19.52 0.62
CA ASP A 321 -7.07 -20.70 1.36
C ASP A 321 -8.60 -20.72 1.54
N THR A 322 -9.20 -19.55 1.68
CA THR A 322 -10.65 -19.39 1.92
C THR A 322 -11.38 -18.86 0.70
N ASN A 323 -10.67 -18.51 -0.37
CA ASN A 323 -11.16 -17.79 -1.54
C ASN A 323 -11.93 -16.51 -1.17
N GLN A 324 -11.56 -15.85 -0.08
CA GLN A 324 -12.30 -14.73 0.50
C GLN A 324 -11.66 -13.38 0.18
N ILE A 325 -12.49 -12.47 -0.34
CA ILE A 325 -12.16 -11.07 -0.50
C ILE A 325 -12.71 -10.30 0.69
N GLU A 326 -11.94 -9.33 1.18
CA GLU A 326 -12.32 -8.47 2.29
C GLU A 326 -11.98 -7.00 1.99
N ILE A 327 -12.95 -6.12 2.26
CA ILE A 327 -12.77 -4.66 2.28
C ILE A 327 -13.22 -4.15 3.64
N TYR A 328 -12.44 -3.24 4.23
CA TYR A 328 -12.68 -2.69 5.55
C TYR A 328 -12.97 -1.19 5.47
N PRO A 329 -14.22 -0.77 5.20
CA PRO A 329 -14.58 0.64 5.28
C PRO A 329 -14.36 1.17 6.69
N ILE A 330 -13.62 2.26 6.82
CA ILE A 330 -13.35 2.95 8.08
C ILE A 330 -13.83 4.39 7.94
N ALA A 331 -14.73 4.80 8.84
CA ALA A 331 -15.13 6.19 8.96
C ALA A 331 -15.44 6.49 10.43
N GLY A 332 -15.25 7.74 10.81
CA GLY A 332 -15.41 8.13 12.19
C GLY A 332 -14.18 7.79 13.04
N THR A 333 -13.62 8.82 13.65
CA THR A 333 -12.45 8.71 14.52
C THR A 333 -12.67 9.51 15.78
N ARG A 334 -12.31 8.93 16.92
CA ARG A 334 -12.23 9.64 18.20
C ARG A 334 -10.90 9.32 18.89
N ARG A 335 -10.37 10.26 19.65
CA ARG A 335 -9.22 10.00 20.53
C ARG A 335 -9.62 9.10 21.66
N ARG A 336 -8.70 8.26 22.12
CA ARG A 336 -8.90 7.44 23.32
C ARG A 336 -9.10 8.32 24.56
N GLY A 337 -9.97 7.89 25.44
CA GLY A 337 -10.14 8.49 26.75
C GLY A 337 -8.93 8.22 27.64
N LYS A 338 -8.10 9.24 27.89
CA LYS A 338 -6.87 9.11 28.70
C LYS A 338 -6.89 10.03 29.91
N ARG A 339 -6.31 9.56 31.00
CA ARG A 339 -6.00 10.35 32.19
C ARG A 339 -4.82 11.29 31.94
N PRO A 340 -4.57 12.29 32.78
CA PRO A 340 -3.40 13.19 32.65
C PRO A 340 -2.04 12.47 32.63
N ASN A 341 -1.94 11.30 33.23
CA ASN A 341 -0.75 10.45 33.24
C ASN A 341 -0.57 9.61 31.96
N GLY A 342 -1.49 9.71 30.99
CA GLY A 342 -1.45 8.99 29.72
C GLY A 342 -2.12 7.60 29.72
N GLU A 343 -2.52 7.08 30.88
CA GLU A 343 -3.23 5.81 30.98
C GLU A 343 -4.68 5.91 30.47
N ILE A 344 -5.23 4.79 29.97
CA ILE A 344 -6.64 4.74 29.54
C ILE A 344 -7.55 4.90 30.75
N ASP A 345 -8.47 5.86 30.66
CA ASP A 345 -9.61 5.98 31.55
C ASP A 345 -10.79 5.23 30.93
N PHE A 346 -11.05 4.02 31.41
CA PHE A 346 -12.06 3.12 30.81
C PHE A 346 -13.47 3.71 30.80
N ASP A 347 -13.84 4.54 31.79
CA ASP A 347 -15.16 5.18 31.81
C ASP A 347 -15.25 6.27 30.74
N LEU A 348 -14.26 7.16 30.68
CA LEU A 348 -14.18 8.17 29.64
C LEU A 348 -14.10 7.55 28.24
N ASP A 349 -13.28 6.52 28.06
CA ASP A 349 -13.11 5.82 26.79
C ASP A 349 -14.42 5.18 26.30
N SER A 350 -15.18 4.57 27.22
CA SER A 350 -16.49 3.99 26.92
C SER A 350 -17.55 5.04 26.57
N ARG A 351 -17.50 6.22 27.18
CA ARG A 351 -18.40 7.34 26.81
C ARG A 351 -18.07 7.88 25.42
N ILE A 352 -16.78 8.02 25.10
CA ILE A 352 -16.33 8.45 23.76
C ILE A 352 -16.74 7.43 22.70
N GLU A 353 -16.64 6.14 22.99
CA GLU A 353 -17.15 5.10 22.08
C GLU A 353 -18.66 5.22 21.86
N LEU A 354 -19.46 5.41 22.93
CA LEU A 354 -20.90 5.58 22.82
C LEU A 354 -21.25 6.83 22.00
N GLU A 355 -20.51 7.93 22.19
CA GLU A 355 -20.65 9.14 21.38
C GLU A 355 -20.39 8.84 19.90
N LEU A 356 -19.26 8.18 19.57
CA LEU A 356 -18.92 7.79 18.20
C LEU A 356 -20.00 6.93 17.57
N ARG A 357 -20.49 5.91 18.28
CA ARG A 357 -21.57 5.01 17.81
C ARG A 357 -22.90 5.73 17.59
N SER A 358 -23.16 6.82 18.32
CA SER A 358 -24.41 7.57 18.29
C SER A 358 -24.37 8.77 17.34
N ASP A 359 -23.21 9.12 16.80
CA ASP A 359 -23.04 10.25 15.91
C ASP A 359 -23.72 9.99 14.56
N LYS A 360 -24.76 10.77 14.27
CA LYS A 360 -25.58 10.58 13.07
C LYS A 360 -24.83 10.88 11.79
N LYS A 361 -23.94 11.89 11.80
CA LYS A 361 -23.14 12.26 10.63
C LYS A 361 -22.13 11.16 10.31
N GLU A 362 -21.33 10.74 11.30
CA GLU A 362 -20.35 9.67 11.16
C GLU A 362 -21.00 8.37 10.69
N ASN A 363 -22.15 8.01 11.25
CA ASN A 363 -22.90 6.81 10.84
C ASN A 363 -23.39 6.91 9.39
N ALA A 364 -23.91 8.06 8.95
CA ALA A 364 -24.39 8.25 7.59
C ALA A 364 -23.24 8.15 6.56
N GLU A 365 -22.10 8.78 6.85
CA GLU A 365 -20.89 8.70 6.02
C GLU A 365 -20.37 7.25 5.99
N HIS A 366 -20.31 6.59 7.13
CA HIS A 366 -19.87 5.20 7.23
C HIS A 366 -20.75 4.25 6.42
N MET A 367 -22.08 4.36 6.54
CA MET A 367 -23.01 3.52 5.79
C MET A 367 -22.88 3.72 4.27
N MET A 368 -22.62 4.94 3.81
CA MET A 368 -22.34 5.21 2.41
C MET A 368 -21.07 4.48 1.93
N LEU A 369 -20.00 4.48 2.72
CA LEU A 369 -18.76 3.76 2.41
C LEU A 369 -18.94 2.24 2.45
N VAL A 370 -19.76 1.72 3.38
CA VAL A 370 -20.15 0.30 3.42
C VAL A 370 -20.90 -0.09 2.16
N ASP A 371 -21.83 0.74 1.70
CA ASP A 371 -22.59 0.46 0.47
C ASP A 371 -21.70 0.51 -0.78
N LEU A 372 -20.75 1.45 -0.83
CA LEU A 372 -19.74 1.51 -1.89
C LEU A 372 -18.87 0.24 -1.91
N ALA A 373 -18.37 -0.21 -0.75
CA ALA A 373 -17.61 -1.46 -0.65
C ALA A 373 -18.44 -2.69 -1.04
N ARG A 374 -19.75 -2.69 -0.70
CA ARG A 374 -20.67 -3.75 -1.16
C ARG A 374 -20.81 -3.76 -2.69
N ASN A 375 -20.82 -2.62 -3.35
CA ASN A 375 -20.85 -2.53 -4.80
C ASN A 375 -19.54 -3.02 -5.41
N ASP A 376 -18.40 -2.64 -4.87
CA ASP A 376 -17.09 -3.11 -5.33
C ASP A 376 -16.99 -4.65 -5.24
N VAL A 377 -17.31 -5.22 -4.07
CA VAL A 377 -17.29 -6.67 -3.84
C VAL A 377 -18.32 -7.41 -4.72
N ALA A 378 -19.48 -6.78 -5.03
CA ALA A 378 -20.51 -7.41 -5.87
C ALA A 378 -20.02 -7.73 -7.28
N ARG A 379 -19.14 -6.90 -7.83
CA ARG A 379 -18.62 -7.04 -9.21
C ARG A 379 -17.75 -8.29 -9.39
N ILE A 380 -17.12 -8.74 -8.33
CA ILE A 380 -16.08 -9.78 -8.36
C ILE A 380 -16.46 -11.04 -7.56
N SER A 381 -17.57 -11.02 -6.81
CA SER A 381 -17.98 -12.13 -5.97
C SER A 381 -18.91 -13.10 -6.69
N GLN A 382 -18.84 -14.36 -6.28
CA GLN A 382 -19.84 -15.37 -6.60
C GLN A 382 -21.21 -14.93 -6.08
N ALA A 383 -22.25 -15.18 -6.87
CA ALA A 383 -23.62 -14.78 -6.53
C ALA A 383 -24.06 -15.33 -5.16
N GLY A 384 -24.60 -14.46 -4.32
CA GLY A 384 -25.12 -14.82 -2.98
C GLY A 384 -24.07 -14.92 -1.87
N THR A 385 -22.77 -14.75 -2.17
CA THR A 385 -21.71 -14.88 -1.14
C THR A 385 -21.35 -13.56 -0.46
N ARG A 386 -21.64 -12.42 -1.12
CA ARG A 386 -21.35 -11.08 -0.57
C ARG A 386 -22.23 -10.78 0.63
N HIS A 387 -21.62 -10.39 1.75
CA HIS A 387 -22.32 -9.89 2.93
C HIS A 387 -21.45 -8.96 3.76
N VAL A 388 -22.09 -8.24 4.67
CA VAL A 388 -21.40 -7.43 5.69
C VAL A 388 -21.17 -8.33 6.90
N ALA A 389 -19.95 -8.75 7.11
CA ALA A 389 -19.58 -9.67 8.19
C ALA A 389 -19.55 -8.97 9.56
N ASP A 390 -19.03 -7.74 9.58
CA ASP A 390 -19.04 -6.87 10.75
C ASP A 390 -19.60 -5.51 10.34
N LEU A 391 -20.53 -4.96 11.12
CA LEU A 391 -21.14 -3.66 10.88
C LEU A 391 -20.98 -2.75 12.10
N LEU A 392 -20.42 -1.54 11.88
CA LEU A 392 -20.30 -0.49 12.91
C LEU A 392 -19.58 -0.97 14.19
N LYS A 393 -18.55 -1.79 14.03
CA LYS A 393 -17.68 -2.22 15.13
C LYS A 393 -16.73 -1.09 15.49
N VAL A 394 -16.41 -0.92 16.76
CA VAL A 394 -15.36 0.02 17.18
C VAL A 394 -14.07 -0.73 17.45
N ASP A 395 -13.06 -0.46 16.62
CA ASP A 395 -11.71 -0.93 16.85
C ASP A 395 -10.90 0.13 17.60
N ARG A 396 -10.25 -0.30 18.69
CA ARG A 396 -9.48 0.56 19.59
C ARG A 396 -7.99 0.38 19.33
N TYR A 397 -7.32 1.51 19.10
CA TYR A 397 -5.88 1.59 18.93
C TYR A 397 -5.26 2.33 20.16
N SER A 398 -3.96 2.45 20.21
CA SER A 398 -3.27 3.08 21.34
C SER A 398 -3.64 4.56 21.56
N HIS A 399 -4.00 5.30 20.49
CA HIS A 399 -4.27 6.74 20.54
C HIS A 399 -5.68 7.13 20.08
N VAL A 400 -6.30 6.32 19.25
CA VAL A 400 -7.60 6.59 18.63
C VAL A 400 -8.47 5.34 18.66
N MET A 401 -9.77 5.53 18.41
CA MET A 401 -10.71 4.47 18.06
C MET A 401 -11.41 4.83 16.77
N HIS A 402 -11.73 3.83 15.97
CA HIS A 402 -12.39 3.97 14.68
C HIS A 402 -13.67 3.14 14.61
N LEU A 403 -14.63 3.66 13.85
CA LEU A 403 -15.79 2.88 13.44
C LEU A 403 -15.41 2.10 12.17
N VAL A 404 -15.50 0.78 12.24
CA VAL A 404 -15.06 -0.16 11.20
C VAL A 404 -16.18 -1.08 10.81
N SER A 405 -16.32 -1.35 9.54
CA SER A 405 -17.15 -2.45 9.02
C SER A 405 -16.30 -3.37 8.14
N ARG A 406 -16.79 -4.60 7.93
CA ARG A 406 -16.11 -5.58 7.07
C ARG A 406 -17.08 -6.15 6.06
N VAL A 407 -16.81 -5.92 4.78
CA VAL A 407 -17.55 -6.47 3.65
C VAL A 407 -16.74 -7.59 3.05
N VAL A 408 -17.35 -8.75 2.90
CA VAL A 408 -16.72 -9.97 2.40
C VAL A 408 -17.49 -10.59 1.24
N GLY A 409 -16.79 -11.37 0.43
CA GLY A 409 -17.36 -12.19 -0.64
C GLY A 409 -16.40 -13.29 -1.07
N GLN A 410 -16.91 -14.35 -1.69
CA GLN A 410 -16.08 -15.36 -2.34
C GLN A 410 -15.74 -14.89 -3.75
N LEU A 411 -14.47 -14.87 -4.11
CA LEU A 411 -14.05 -14.49 -5.46
C LEU A 411 -14.63 -15.46 -6.49
N ARG A 412 -15.05 -14.93 -7.63
CA ARG A 412 -15.49 -15.74 -8.78
C ARG A 412 -14.33 -16.60 -9.29
N ASP A 413 -14.62 -17.82 -9.72
CA ASP A 413 -13.61 -18.80 -10.15
C ASP A 413 -12.87 -18.40 -11.44
N ASP A 414 -13.43 -17.47 -12.23
CA ASP A 414 -12.84 -16.92 -13.45
C ASP A 414 -11.95 -15.68 -13.21
N LEU A 415 -11.83 -15.22 -11.96
CA LEU A 415 -11.09 -14.04 -11.55
C LEU A 415 -9.97 -14.39 -10.55
N ASP A 416 -9.02 -13.48 -10.37
CA ASP A 416 -7.96 -13.55 -9.40
C ASP A 416 -7.87 -12.27 -8.54
N ALA A 417 -6.93 -12.21 -7.60
CA ALA A 417 -6.73 -11.07 -6.71
C ALA A 417 -6.46 -9.76 -7.44
N LEU A 418 -5.78 -9.80 -8.59
CA LEU A 418 -5.48 -8.61 -9.39
C LEU A 418 -6.72 -8.08 -10.11
N HIS A 419 -7.62 -8.95 -10.57
CA HIS A 419 -8.95 -8.53 -11.05
C HIS A 419 -9.76 -7.91 -9.91
N ALA A 420 -9.71 -8.50 -8.71
CA ALA A 420 -10.37 -7.93 -7.54
C ALA A 420 -9.82 -6.54 -7.20
N TYR A 421 -8.49 -6.37 -7.24
CA TYR A 421 -7.88 -5.05 -7.03
C TYR A 421 -8.30 -4.05 -8.11
N GLN A 422 -8.27 -4.42 -9.39
CA GLN A 422 -8.71 -3.58 -10.51
C GLN A 422 -10.17 -3.11 -10.35
N ALA A 423 -11.07 -4.00 -9.97
CA ALA A 423 -12.48 -3.67 -9.77
C ALA A 423 -12.75 -2.74 -8.57
N CYS A 424 -11.91 -2.81 -7.52
CA CYS A 424 -12.08 -2.09 -6.27
C CYS A 424 -11.27 -0.80 -6.17
N MET A 425 -10.20 -0.60 -6.99
CA MET A 425 -9.38 0.61 -6.94
C MET A 425 -10.17 1.84 -7.43
N ASN A 426 -9.92 3.04 -6.97
CA ASN A 426 -9.26 3.38 -5.72
C ASN A 426 -10.30 3.39 -4.61
N MET A 427 -9.88 3.25 -3.34
CA MET A 427 -10.83 3.12 -2.23
C MET A 427 -11.70 4.36 -2.06
N GLY A 428 -12.99 4.16 -1.76
CA GLY A 428 -13.99 5.22 -1.66
C GLY A 428 -13.67 6.28 -0.61
N THR A 429 -12.98 5.89 0.45
CA THR A 429 -12.49 6.79 1.51
C THR A 429 -11.49 7.84 1.00
N LEU A 430 -10.85 7.61 -0.13
CA LEU A 430 -9.89 8.52 -0.78
C LEU A 430 -10.39 9.12 -2.10
N THR A 431 -11.56 8.67 -2.59
CA THR A 431 -12.14 9.12 -3.86
C THR A 431 -13.48 9.81 -3.66
N GLY A 432 -14.49 9.08 -3.33
CA GLY A 432 -15.87 9.52 -3.18
C GLY A 432 -16.88 8.59 -3.88
N ALA A 433 -18.10 9.04 -4.01
CA ALA A 433 -19.20 8.27 -4.57
C ALA A 433 -20.11 9.16 -5.46
N PRO A 434 -20.47 8.77 -6.70
CA PRO A 434 -19.95 7.65 -7.48
C PRO A 434 -18.46 7.80 -7.81
N LYS A 435 -17.74 6.69 -7.79
CA LYS A 435 -16.26 6.65 -7.73
C LYS A 435 -15.60 7.33 -8.93
N ILE A 436 -15.96 6.96 -10.16
CA ILE A 436 -15.33 7.51 -11.39
C ILE A 436 -15.58 9.02 -11.49
N ARG A 437 -16.81 9.47 -11.25
CA ARG A 437 -17.14 10.90 -11.28
C ARG A 437 -16.36 11.70 -10.23
N ALA A 438 -16.25 11.16 -9.02
CA ALA A 438 -15.45 11.76 -7.96
C ALA A 438 -13.96 11.86 -8.35
N MET A 439 -13.38 10.81 -8.96
CA MET A 439 -11.99 10.82 -9.44
C MET A 439 -11.76 11.87 -10.55
N GLN A 440 -12.70 12.05 -11.48
CA GLN A 440 -12.63 13.10 -12.50
C GLN A 440 -12.60 14.50 -11.87
N LEU A 441 -13.51 14.77 -10.91
CA LEU A 441 -13.54 16.05 -10.21
C LEU A 441 -12.27 16.30 -9.37
N ILE A 442 -11.74 15.28 -8.74
CA ILE A 442 -10.45 15.35 -8.03
C ILE A 442 -9.34 15.73 -9.01
N ARG A 443 -9.30 15.08 -10.18
CA ARG A 443 -8.32 15.38 -11.22
C ARG A 443 -8.39 16.83 -11.68
N ASP A 444 -9.62 17.34 -11.88
CA ASP A 444 -9.86 18.71 -12.32
C ASP A 444 -9.37 19.74 -11.28
N VAL A 445 -9.67 19.53 -9.99
CA VAL A 445 -9.33 20.52 -8.94
C VAL A 445 -7.90 20.42 -8.44
N GLU A 446 -7.29 19.23 -8.44
CA GLU A 446 -5.89 19.04 -8.03
C GLU A 446 -4.90 19.34 -9.17
N GLY A 447 -5.31 19.15 -10.44
CA GLY A 447 -4.52 19.41 -11.63
C GLY A 447 -3.22 18.61 -11.74
N ALA A 448 -3.01 17.65 -10.83
CA ALA A 448 -1.77 16.91 -10.68
C ALA A 448 -2.03 15.44 -10.35
N ARG A 449 -1.08 14.58 -10.72
CA ARG A 449 -1.07 13.17 -10.30
C ARG A 449 -0.88 13.08 -8.79
N ARG A 450 -1.61 12.18 -8.14
CA ARG A 450 -1.44 11.90 -6.69
C ARG A 450 -0.22 11.05 -6.37
N GLY A 451 0.24 10.25 -7.34
CA GLY A 451 1.30 9.28 -7.13
C GLY A 451 0.87 8.20 -6.12
N SER A 452 1.66 8.01 -5.08
CA SER A 452 1.42 6.98 -4.07
C SER A 452 0.20 7.26 -3.18
N TYR A 453 -0.14 8.53 -2.91
CA TYR A 453 -1.23 8.88 -2.00
C TYR A 453 -2.59 8.39 -2.49
N GLY A 454 -3.27 7.62 -1.65
CA GLY A 454 -4.57 7.01 -1.97
C GLY A 454 -4.47 5.77 -2.87
N GLY A 455 -3.25 5.35 -3.24
CA GLY A 455 -2.97 4.05 -3.80
C GLY A 455 -2.87 2.97 -2.72
N ALA A 456 -2.20 1.85 -3.01
CA ALA A 456 -2.06 0.75 -2.07
C ALA A 456 -0.63 0.22 -2.00
N VAL A 457 -0.14 -0.12 -0.81
CA VAL A 457 1.13 -0.79 -0.58
C VAL A 457 0.89 -2.12 0.13
N GLY A 458 1.65 -3.14 -0.24
CA GLY A 458 1.51 -4.47 0.35
C GLY A 458 2.22 -5.54 -0.45
N TYR A 459 1.64 -6.73 -0.47
CA TYR A 459 2.26 -7.87 -1.15
C TYR A 459 1.25 -8.77 -1.87
N LEU A 460 1.78 -9.50 -2.84
CA LEU A 460 1.12 -10.54 -3.62
C LEU A 460 2.00 -11.79 -3.59
N THR A 461 1.42 -12.96 -3.29
CA THR A 461 2.13 -14.24 -3.32
C THR A 461 1.92 -14.99 -4.63
N GLY A 462 2.79 -15.97 -4.88
CA GLY A 462 2.63 -16.85 -6.05
C GLY A 462 1.32 -17.64 -6.05
N GLU A 463 0.80 -17.99 -4.88
CA GLU A 463 -0.50 -18.67 -4.74
C GLU A 463 -1.70 -17.73 -4.99
N GLY A 464 -1.47 -16.41 -5.03
CA GLY A 464 -2.50 -15.42 -5.29
C GLY A 464 -2.99 -14.65 -4.07
N THR A 465 -2.54 -14.95 -2.85
CA THR A 465 -2.88 -14.15 -1.66
C THR A 465 -2.39 -12.71 -1.83
N LEU A 466 -3.29 -11.75 -1.63
CA LEU A 466 -3.03 -10.31 -1.70
C LEU A 466 -3.41 -9.66 -0.36
N ASP A 467 -2.49 -8.92 0.24
CA ASP A 467 -2.78 -8.09 1.41
C ASP A 467 -2.15 -6.70 1.21
N THR A 468 -3.01 -5.69 1.16
CA THR A 468 -2.63 -4.31 0.87
C THR A 468 -3.31 -3.33 1.80
N CYS A 469 -2.63 -2.23 2.11
CA CYS A 469 -3.22 -1.09 2.81
C CYS A 469 -3.22 0.16 1.95
N ILE A 470 -4.14 1.08 2.24
CA ILE A 470 -4.20 2.36 1.55
C ILE A 470 -2.99 3.21 1.95
N VAL A 471 -2.36 3.85 0.98
CA VAL A 471 -1.24 4.78 1.24
C VAL A 471 -1.78 6.11 1.73
N ILE A 472 -1.93 6.19 3.04
CA ILE A 472 -2.31 7.39 3.81
C ILE A 472 -1.45 7.49 5.06
N ARG A 473 -1.45 8.64 5.72
CA ARG A 473 -0.56 8.88 6.87
C ARG A 473 0.88 8.53 6.52
N SER A 474 1.33 8.98 5.36
CA SER A 474 2.59 8.57 4.73
C SER A 474 3.36 9.77 4.20
N ALA A 475 4.64 9.56 3.97
CA ALA A 475 5.51 10.49 3.27
C ALA A 475 6.16 9.81 2.07
N TYR A 476 6.07 10.46 0.93
CA TYR A 476 6.85 10.15 -0.27
C TYR A 476 8.07 11.05 -0.28
N VAL A 477 9.26 10.48 -0.23
CA VAL A 477 10.51 11.24 -0.11
C VAL A 477 11.34 11.07 -1.37
N GLU A 478 11.64 12.18 -2.02
CA GLU A 478 12.47 12.25 -3.22
C GLU A 478 13.51 13.35 -3.03
N ASN A 479 14.77 13.06 -3.30
CA ASN A 479 15.88 14.00 -3.15
C ASN A 479 15.95 14.67 -1.75
N GLY A 480 15.60 13.93 -0.68
CA GLY A 480 15.61 14.44 0.69
C GLY A 480 14.46 15.40 1.04
N ILE A 481 13.45 15.49 0.17
CA ILE A 481 12.22 16.28 0.40
C ILE A 481 11.04 15.33 0.54
N ALA A 482 10.33 15.41 1.66
CA ALA A 482 9.11 14.67 1.91
C ALA A 482 7.89 15.41 1.35
N GLN A 483 6.99 14.68 0.71
CA GLN A 483 5.64 15.08 0.35
C GLN A 483 4.66 14.29 1.23
N VAL A 484 3.96 14.97 2.12
CA VAL A 484 2.90 14.42 2.96
C VAL A 484 1.57 14.91 2.39
N GLN A 485 0.74 13.99 1.88
CA GLN A 485 -0.54 14.35 1.28
C GLN A 485 -1.69 13.93 2.18
N ALA A 486 -2.72 14.78 2.25
CA ALA A 486 -3.92 14.53 3.04
C ALA A 486 -5.14 15.19 2.41
N GLY A 487 -6.26 14.49 2.47
CA GLY A 487 -7.56 14.94 1.95
C GLY A 487 -8.65 14.94 3.02
N ALA A 488 -9.74 15.62 2.70
CA ALA A 488 -10.96 15.68 3.50
C ALA A 488 -12.18 15.34 2.66
N GLY A 489 -13.16 14.67 3.26
CA GLY A 489 -14.37 14.22 2.57
C GLY A 489 -15.41 15.31 2.48
N VAL A 490 -15.64 15.84 1.29
CA VAL A 490 -16.62 16.89 1.03
C VAL A 490 -17.99 16.27 0.75
N VAL A 491 -18.95 16.59 1.60
CA VAL A 491 -20.38 16.23 1.52
C VAL A 491 -21.24 17.48 1.57
N PHE A 492 -22.57 17.33 1.48
CA PHE A 492 -23.52 18.45 1.48
C PHE A 492 -23.34 19.42 2.67
N ASP A 493 -23.16 18.88 3.87
CA ASP A 493 -23.04 19.66 5.11
C ASP A 493 -21.61 20.10 5.46
N SER A 494 -20.62 19.82 4.60
CA SER A 494 -19.21 20.18 4.85
C SER A 494 -19.02 21.69 5.02
N ASP A 495 -18.29 22.07 6.08
CA ASP A 495 -17.78 23.43 6.28
C ASP A 495 -16.39 23.56 5.65
N PRO A 496 -16.17 24.52 4.73
CA PRO A 496 -14.89 24.64 4.03
C PRO A 496 -13.68 24.81 4.93
N GLN A 497 -13.80 25.55 6.04
CA GLN A 497 -12.68 25.74 6.95
C GLN A 497 -12.40 24.47 7.77
N ALA A 498 -13.45 23.77 8.20
CA ALA A 498 -13.30 22.49 8.91
C ALA A 498 -12.59 21.44 8.04
N GLU A 499 -12.94 21.35 6.74
CA GLU A 499 -12.28 20.44 5.82
C GLU A 499 -10.79 20.81 5.58
N ALA A 500 -10.49 22.11 5.47
CA ALA A 500 -9.11 22.59 5.37
C ALA A 500 -8.30 22.24 6.64
N ASP A 501 -8.90 22.40 7.82
CA ASP A 501 -8.28 22.05 9.11
C ASP A 501 -8.10 20.52 9.24
N GLU A 502 -9.03 19.73 8.73
CA GLU A 502 -8.95 18.28 8.71
C GLU A 502 -7.75 17.78 7.90
N THR A 503 -7.47 18.38 6.72
CA THR A 503 -6.27 18.00 5.94
C THR A 503 -4.99 18.22 6.72
N ARG A 504 -4.87 19.34 7.45
CA ARG A 504 -3.72 19.60 8.33
C ARG A 504 -3.63 18.59 9.48
N GLY A 505 -4.76 18.34 10.13
CA GLY A 505 -4.83 17.36 11.23
C GLY A 505 -4.39 15.96 10.79
N LYS A 506 -4.83 15.53 9.58
CA LYS A 506 -4.45 14.22 9.01
C LYS A 506 -2.97 14.13 8.61
N ALA A 507 -2.35 15.22 8.17
CA ALA A 507 -0.93 15.27 7.84
C ALA A 507 -0.01 15.38 9.08
N GLN A 508 -0.54 15.91 10.20
CA GLN A 508 0.25 16.35 11.34
C GLN A 508 1.10 15.25 11.99
N ALA A 509 0.60 14.02 12.08
CA ALA A 509 1.35 12.92 12.70
C ALA A 509 2.66 12.64 11.94
N VAL A 510 2.60 12.61 10.61
CA VAL A 510 3.78 12.38 9.75
C VAL A 510 4.72 13.58 9.78
N ILE A 511 4.18 14.79 9.67
CA ILE A 511 4.96 16.04 9.76
C ILE A 511 5.70 16.10 11.09
N SER A 512 5.02 15.83 12.21
CA SER A 512 5.62 15.84 13.54
C SER A 512 6.71 14.78 13.71
N ALA A 513 6.53 13.60 13.14
CA ALA A 513 7.56 12.55 13.16
C ALA A 513 8.81 12.96 12.36
N ILE A 514 8.64 13.58 11.18
CA ILE A 514 9.75 14.11 10.39
C ILE A 514 10.46 15.22 11.15
N GLN A 515 9.72 16.16 11.76
CA GLN A 515 10.27 17.23 12.56
C GLN A 515 11.03 16.70 13.78
N ALA A 516 10.46 15.74 14.53
CA ALA A 516 11.09 15.15 15.71
C ALA A 516 12.41 14.43 15.36
N ALA A 517 12.44 13.71 14.24
CA ALA A 517 13.64 13.00 13.79
C ALA A 517 14.80 13.97 13.46
N HIS A 518 14.51 15.14 12.89
CA HIS A 518 15.52 16.04 12.32
C HIS A 518 15.75 17.32 13.15
N SER A 519 14.97 17.56 14.20
CA SER A 519 15.19 18.69 15.10
C SER A 519 16.37 18.44 16.02
N GLN A 520 17.18 19.46 16.26
CA GLN A 520 18.21 19.37 17.30
C GLN A 520 17.55 19.06 18.65
N PRO A 521 18.13 18.15 19.46
CA PRO A 521 17.65 17.97 20.81
C PRO A 521 17.73 19.35 21.51
N ALA A 522 16.59 19.80 22.05
CA ALA A 522 16.60 21.01 22.87
C ALA A 522 17.69 20.84 23.92
N ASN A 523 18.68 21.75 23.94
CA ASN A 523 19.67 21.79 25.01
C ASN A 523 18.89 21.79 26.32
N LYS A 524 18.97 20.70 27.07
CA LYS A 524 18.53 20.69 28.46
C LYS A 524 19.55 21.55 29.21
N GLU A 525 19.25 22.86 29.34
CA GLU A 525 19.86 23.69 30.35
C GLU A 525 19.46 23.21 31.74
#